data_0fb7b7adf6d051e24eb4bd449ea79923
#
_entry.id   0fb7b7adf6d051e24eb4bd449ea79923
#
_cell.length_a   1.000
_cell.length_b   1.000
_cell.length_c   1.000
_cell.angle_alpha   90.00
_cell.angle_beta   90.00
_cell.angle_gamma   90.00
#
_symmetry.space_group_name_H-M   'P 1'
#
loop_
_entity.id
_entity.type
_entity.pdbx_description
1 polymer ?
#
loop_
_entity_poly.entity_id
_entity_poly.type
_entity_poly.pdbx_seq_one_letter_code
_entity_poly.pdbx_strand_id
1 'polypeptide(L)'
;MTKKIKVLTLSDHPLSPSGVGTQTRYMIEGLLKTGDYQVVSLGGAVKHQNYQPMKTEEWGDDWTIYPVDGYGKPDTVRSVLRNEKPDVLWFMTDPRFWDWLWQMEDEVRPLVPMIYYHVWDNFPPPKYNKNSYDSNDVIVTISKLTDAITKAVTDKPDIIHHPHAVNTEIFKK
;
A
#
# COMPACT_ATOMS: atom_id res chain seq x y z
N MET A 1 12.27 7.81 24.08
CA MET A 1 12.06 7.75 22.60
C MET A 1 10.57 7.47 22.38
N THR A 2 9.90 8.29 21.59
CA THR A 2 8.52 8.02 21.17
C THR A 2 8.49 6.75 20.31
N LYS A 3 7.48 5.89 20.53
CA LYS A 3 7.28 4.69 19.70
C LYS A 3 7.05 5.13 18.25
N LYS A 4 7.81 4.56 17.29
CA LYS A 4 7.57 4.81 15.86
C LYS A 4 6.25 4.17 15.43
N ILE A 5 5.58 4.80 14.48
CA ILE A 5 4.39 4.23 13.82
C ILE A 5 4.86 3.18 12.83
N LYS A 6 4.36 1.95 12.96
CA LYS A 6 4.71 0.84 12.07
C LYS A 6 3.68 0.70 10.95
N VAL A 7 4.12 0.86 9.71
CA VAL A 7 3.30 0.75 8.50
C VAL A 7 3.54 -0.60 7.83
N LEU A 8 2.49 -1.39 7.63
CA LEU A 8 2.52 -2.55 6.74
C LEU A 8 2.14 -2.11 5.33
N THR A 9 3.01 -2.35 4.34
CA THR A 9 2.73 -2.03 2.94
C THR A 9 2.57 -3.28 2.08
N LEU A 10 1.53 -3.32 1.24
CA LEU A 10 1.30 -4.35 0.24
C LEU A 10 1.27 -3.69 -1.15
N SER A 11 2.18 -4.11 -2.03
CA SER A 11 2.33 -3.47 -3.34
C SER A 11 3.26 -4.29 -4.24
N ASP A 12 3.57 -3.80 -5.43
CA ASP A 12 4.75 -4.24 -6.16
C ASP A 12 5.98 -4.13 -5.27
N HIS A 13 6.94 -5.00 -5.48
CA HIS A 13 8.19 -4.93 -4.72
C HIS A 13 8.80 -3.53 -4.84
N PRO A 14 9.04 -2.81 -3.72
CA PRO A 14 9.41 -1.39 -3.77
C PRO A 14 10.78 -1.12 -4.42
N LEU A 15 11.62 -2.15 -4.56
CA LEU A 15 12.90 -2.04 -5.28
C LEU A 15 12.80 -2.56 -6.73
N SER A 16 11.59 -2.91 -7.20
CA SER A 16 11.39 -3.28 -8.61
C SER A 16 11.31 -2.04 -9.50
N PRO A 17 11.65 -2.17 -10.80
CA PRO A 17 11.59 -1.05 -11.75
C PRO A 17 10.16 -0.77 -12.27
N SER A 18 9.11 -1.20 -11.57
CA SER A 18 7.72 -0.90 -11.94
C SER A 18 7.31 0.50 -11.49
N GLY A 19 6.31 1.09 -12.12
CA GLY A 19 5.74 2.38 -11.72
C GLY A 19 5.16 2.32 -10.31
N VAL A 20 4.41 1.26 -9.99
CA VAL A 20 3.82 1.03 -8.67
C VAL A 20 4.92 0.84 -7.61
N GLY A 21 5.93 0.00 -7.90
CA GLY A 21 7.07 -0.19 -7.00
C GLY A 21 7.83 1.10 -6.73
N THR A 22 8.09 1.90 -7.76
CA THR A 22 8.77 3.20 -7.64
C THR A 22 7.98 4.18 -6.76
N GLN A 23 6.66 4.32 -6.96
CA GLN A 23 5.82 5.20 -6.14
C GLN A 23 5.72 4.71 -4.71
N THR A 24 5.59 3.40 -4.51
CA THR A 24 5.62 2.77 -3.18
C THR A 24 6.93 3.10 -2.46
N ARG A 25 8.06 2.96 -3.16
CA ARG A 25 9.37 3.30 -2.61
C ARG A 25 9.44 4.77 -2.21
N TYR A 26 9.01 5.70 -3.06
CA TYR A 26 9.04 7.14 -2.74
C TYR A 26 8.20 7.47 -1.50
N MET A 27 7.01 6.86 -1.38
CA MET A 27 6.18 7.04 -0.20
C MET A 27 6.89 6.51 1.06
N ILE A 28 7.44 5.29 1.01
CA ILE A 28 8.14 4.68 2.14
C ILE A 28 9.36 5.51 2.55
N GLU A 29 10.22 5.88 1.61
CA GLU A 29 11.42 6.69 1.90
C GLU A 29 11.03 8.08 2.45
N GLY A 30 9.93 8.66 1.98
CA GLY A 30 9.39 9.90 2.52
C GLY A 30 8.98 9.78 3.99
N LEU A 31 8.30 8.71 4.35
CA LEU A 31 7.93 8.42 5.74
C LEU A 31 9.17 8.17 6.61
N LEU A 32 10.10 7.34 6.15
CA LEU A 32 11.31 7.00 6.90
C LEU A 32 12.21 8.20 7.17
N LYS A 33 12.31 9.14 6.23
CA LYS A 33 13.07 10.41 6.39
C LYS A 33 12.57 11.28 7.54
N THR A 34 11.32 11.13 7.96
CA THR A 34 10.80 11.86 9.14
C THR A 34 11.37 11.34 10.46
N GLY A 35 11.84 10.09 10.50
CA GLY A 35 12.30 9.41 11.70
C GLY A 35 11.19 8.83 12.59
N ASP A 36 9.92 9.08 12.27
CA ASP A 36 8.76 8.70 13.09
C ASP A 36 8.14 7.35 12.71
N TYR A 37 8.64 6.72 11.62
CA TYR A 37 8.03 5.52 11.06
C TYR A 37 9.00 4.34 11.00
N GLN A 38 8.42 3.15 11.07
CA GLN A 38 9.00 1.88 10.63
C GLN A 38 8.10 1.27 9.57
N VAL A 39 8.67 0.59 8.58
CA VAL A 39 7.92 0.00 7.48
C VAL A 39 8.23 -1.49 7.35
N VAL A 40 7.18 -2.27 7.21
CA VAL A 40 7.22 -3.68 6.81
C VAL A 40 6.53 -3.79 5.47
N SER A 41 7.23 -4.24 4.43
CA SER A 41 6.69 -4.36 3.08
C SER A 41 6.48 -5.81 2.69
N LEU A 42 5.31 -6.14 2.16
CA LEU A 42 5.10 -7.35 1.35
C LEU A 42 5.34 -6.97 -0.10
N GLY A 43 6.53 -7.30 -0.61
CA GLY A 43 6.98 -6.93 -1.96
C GLY A 43 6.58 -7.99 -2.98
N GLY A 44 5.53 -7.71 -3.75
CA GLY A 44 4.93 -8.61 -4.73
C GLY A 44 5.24 -8.26 -6.19
N ALA A 45 4.43 -8.82 -7.08
CA ALA A 45 4.43 -8.61 -8.54
C ALA A 45 5.70 -9.03 -9.30
N VAL A 46 6.67 -9.62 -8.65
CA VAL A 46 7.90 -10.15 -9.26
C VAL A 46 8.16 -11.58 -8.80
N LYS A 47 8.89 -12.34 -9.59
CA LYS A 47 9.39 -13.65 -9.17
C LYS A 47 10.66 -13.45 -8.36
N HIS A 48 10.72 -14.06 -7.20
CA HIS A 48 11.87 -13.98 -6.30
C HIS A 48 12.74 -15.22 -6.43
N GLN A 49 14.07 -15.03 -6.38
CA GLN A 49 15.02 -16.13 -6.25
C GLN A 49 15.20 -16.55 -4.79
N ASN A 50 14.95 -15.63 -3.87
CA ASN A 50 15.04 -15.84 -2.43
C ASN A 50 13.86 -15.16 -1.75
N TYR A 51 13.22 -15.87 -0.83
CA TYR A 51 12.07 -15.41 -0.04
C TYR A 51 12.44 -15.01 1.40
N GLN A 52 13.73 -14.91 1.69
CA GLN A 52 14.17 -14.40 3.00
C GLN A 52 13.87 -12.90 3.11
N PRO A 53 13.47 -12.44 4.30
CA PRO A 53 13.32 -11.02 4.56
C PRO A 53 14.62 -10.27 4.27
N MET A 54 14.50 -9.11 3.66
CA MET A 54 15.63 -8.26 3.31
C MET A 54 15.49 -6.87 3.89
N LYS A 55 16.61 -6.23 4.15
CA LYS A 55 16.72 -4.85 4.61
C LYS A 55 17.61 -4.08 3.66
N THR A 56 17.36 -2.78 3.53
CA THR A 56 18.25 -1.90 2.77
C THR A 56 19.37 -1.40 3.68
N GLU A 57 20.54 -1.14 3.10
CA GLU A 57 21.68 -0.59 3.86
C GLU A 57 21.35 0.78 4.48
N GLU A 58 20.58 1.61 3.73
CA GLU A 58 20.23 2.96 4.13
C GLU A 58 19.29 3.00 5.35
N TRP A 59 18.33 2.08 5.44
CA TRP A 59 17.27 2.14 6.46
C TRP A 59 17.36 1.04 7.54
N GLY A 60 18.17 0.03 7.34
CA GLY A 60 18.41 -1.03 8.31
C GLY A 60 17.14 -1.65 8.88
N ASP A 61 16.97 -1.55 10.19
CA ASP A 61 15.83 -2.11 10.94
C ASP A 61 14.52 -1.30 10.76
N ASP A 62 14.60 -0.09 10.23
CA ASP A 62 13.41 0.73 10.01
C ASP A 62 12.63 0.32 8.76
N TRP A 63 13.22 -0.50 7.86
CA TRP A 63 12.54 -1.03 6.70
C TRP A 63 12.89 -2.50 6.44
N THR A 64 11.90 -3.37 6.66
CA THR A 64 12.00 -4.80 6.32
C THR A 64 11.08 -5.13 5.15
N ILE A 65 11.62 -5.82 4.14
CA ILE A 65 10.87 -6.26 2.96
C ILE A 65 10.77 -7.78 2.96
N TYR A 66 9.56 -8.30 2.95
CA TYR A 66 9.24 -9.71 2.79
C TYR A 66 8.86 -9.96 1.31
N PRO A 67 9.68 -10.68 0.53
CA PRO A 67 9.32 -11.10 -0.82
C PRO A 67 8.10 -12.03 -0.77
N VAL A 68 7.09 -11.76 -1.62
CA VAL A 68 5.88 -12.60 -1.69
C VAL A 68 5.50 -12.87 -3.14
N ASP A 69 4.88 -14.02 -3.41
CA ASP A 69 4.30 -14.32 -4.71
C ASP A 69 3.02 -13.52 -4.94
N GLY A 70 2.83 -13.06 -6.17
CA GLY A 70 1.71 -12.20 -6.54
C GLY A 70 1.68 -10.95 -5.67
N TYR A 71 0.63 -10.77 -4.91
CA TYR A 71 0.48 -9.67 -3.93
C TYR A 71 0.30 -10.19 -2.50
N GLY A 72 0.70 -11.44 -2.25
CA GLY A 72 0.49 -12.13 -0.98
C GLY A 72 -0.82 -12.92 -0.95
N LYS A 73 -1.15 -13.41 0.23
CA LYS A 73 -2.35 -14.22 0.47
C LYS A 73 -2.83 -14.06 1.92
N PRO A 74 -4.07 -14.47 2.25
CA PRO A 74 -4.64 -14.30 3.60
C PRO A 74 -3.74 -14.77 4.74
N ASP A 75 -3.16 -15.97 4.64
CA ASP A 75 -2.31 -16.52 5.72
C ASP A 75 -1.01 -15.72 5.93
N THR A 76 -0.46 -15.15 4.85
CA THR A 76 0.71 -14.27 4.94
C THR A 76 0.36 -13.01 5.73
N VAL A 77 -0.76 -12.36 5.40
CA VAL A 77 -1.21 -11.15 6.12
C VAL A 77 -1.53 -11.46 7.58
N ARG A 78 -2.25 -12.55 7.87
CA ARG A 78 -2.53 -12.97 9.26
C ARG A 78 -1.24 -13.17 10.06
N SER A 79 -0.23 -13.81 9.45
CA SER A 79 1.06 -14.04 10.07
C SER A 79 1.80 -12.73 10.36
N VAL A 80 1.84 -11.82 9.38
CA VAL A 80 2.51 -10.53 9.52
C VAL A 80 1.80 -9.64 10.54
N LEU A 81 0.47 -9.54 10.51
CA LEU A 81 -0.29 -8.78 11.50
C LEU A 81 0.00 -9.27 12.93
N ARG A 82 0.09 -10.59 13.12
CA ARG A 82 0.37 -11.20 14.43
C ARG A 82 1.80 -10.93 14.91
N ASN A 83 2.78 -11.07 14.03
CA ASN A 83 4.20 -11.01 14.36
C ASN A 83 4.73 -9.58 14.41
N GLU A 84 4.37 -8.77 13.43
CA GLU A 84 4.88 -7.40 13.26
C GLU A 84 4.05 -6.37 14.01
N LYS A 85 2.76 -6.65 14.23
CA LYS A 85 1.81 -5.74 14.91
C LYS A 85 1.87 -4.31 14.37
N PRO A 86 1.62 -4.12 13.07
CA PRO A 86 1.62 -2.78 12.48
C PRO A 86 0.51 -1.92 13.07
N ASP A 87 0.70 -0.60 13.00
CA ASP A 87 -0.30 0.37 13.45
C ASP A 87 -1.26 0.77 12.30
N VAL A 88 -0.87 0.50 11.01
CA VAL A 88 -1.67 0.76 9.81
C VAL A 88 -1.29 -0.18 8.67
N LEU A 89 -2.28 -0.55 7.85
CA LEU A 89 -2.10 -1.27 6.60
C LEU A 89 -2.35 -0.33 5.43
N TRP A 90 -1.33 -0.17 4.57
CA TRP A 90 -1.39 0.60 3.34
C TRP A 90 -1.14 -0.32 2.15
N PHE A 91 -1.96 -0.21 1.09
CA PHE A 91 -1.78 -1.03 -0.09
C PHE A 91 -2.08 -0.25 -1.36
N MET A 92 -1.39 -0.62 -2.43
CA MET A 92 -1.43 0.08 -3.71
C MET A 92 -1.38 -0.92 -4.87
N THR A 93 -2.14 -0.72 -5.86
CA THR A 93 -2.21 -1.19 -7.24
C THR A 93 -3.67 -1.27 -7.70
N ASP A 94 -3.93 -1.89 -8.84
CA ASP A 94 -5.26 -2.06 -9.41
C ASP A 94 -6.18 -2.85 -8.45
N PRO A 95 -7.45 -2.43 -8.28
CA PRO A 95 -8.38 -3.09 -7.36
C PRO A 95 -8.57 -4.60 -7.62
N ARG A 96 -8.42 -5.05 -8.86
CA ARG A 96 -8.55 -6.48 -9.23
C ARG A 96 -7.60 -7.42 -8.48
N PHE A 97 -6.52 -6.90 -7.93
CA PHE A 97 -5.54 -7.71 -7.19
C PHE A 97 -5.83 -7.81 -5.69
N TRP A 98 -6.85 -7.08 -5.17
CA TRP A 98 -7.10 -6.99 -3.74
C TRP A 98 -8.39 -7.66 -3.27
N ASP A 99 -9.14 -8.33 -4.13
CA ASP A 99 -10.40 -9.00 -3.76
C ASP A 99 -10.22 -9.92 -2.54
N TRP A 100 -9.14 -10.68 -2.51
CA TRP A 100 -8.82 -11.57 -1.40
C TRP A 100 -8.55 -10.81 -0.08
N LEU A 101 -8.00 -9.60 -0.14
CA LEU A 101 -7.72 -8.76 1.03
C LEU A 101 -9.03 -8.15 1.56
N TRP A 102 -9.87 -7.64 0.67
CA TRP A 102 -11.18 -7.10 1.06
C TRP A 102 -12.12 -8.17 1.60
N GLN A 103 -12.05 -9.43 1.12
CA GLN A 103 -12.81 -10.55 1.68
C GLN A 103 -12.44 -10.88 3.13
N MET A 104 -11.32 -10.39 3.63
CA MET A 104 -10.91 -10.56 5.03
C MET A 104 -10.95 -9.24 5.84
N GLU A 105 -11.70 -8.23 5.37
CA GLU A 105 -11.79 -6.94 6.07
C GLU A 105 -12.25 -7.08 7.53
N ASP A 106 -13.20 -7.98 7.80
CA ASP A 106 -13.72 -8.25 9.15
C ASP A 106 -12.65 -8.78 10.12
N GLU A 107 -11.58 -9.39 9.58
CA GLU A 107 -10.43 -9.83 10.37
C GLU A 107 -9.37 -8.74 10.51
N VAL A 108 -9.18 -7.90 9.49
CA VAL A 108 -8.08 -6.93 9.40
C VAL A 108 -8.44 -5.61 10.06
N ARG A 109 -9.58 -5.00 9.71
CA ARG A 109 -9.98 -3.66 10.16
C ARG A 109 -10.12 -3.52 11.67
N PRO A 110 -10.55 -4.53 12.45
CA PRO A 110 -10.52 -4.46 13.91
C PRO A 110 -9.10 -4.36 14.50
N LEU A 111 -8.06 -4.75 13.75
CA LEU A 111 -6.67 -4.74 14.19
C LEU A 111 -5.91 -3.52 13.72
N VAL A 112 -6.14 -3.10 12.47
CA VAL A 112 -5.43 -1.98 11.82
C VAL A 112 -6.33 -1.28 10.81
N PRO A 113 -6.30 0.05 10.70
CA PRO A 113 -6.98 0.75 9.61
C PRO A 113 -6.38 0.37 8.24
N MET A 114 -7.26 0.28 7.24
CA MET A 114 -6.92 -0.05 5.86
C MET A 114 -6.92 1.20 4.99
N ILE A 115 -5.77 1.53 4.44
CA ILE A 115 -5.57 2.66 3.53
C ILE A 115 -5.28 2.12 2.13
N TYR A 116 -6.20 2.34 1.19
CA TYR A 116 -6.04 1.95 -0.21
C TYR A 116 -5.56 3.12 -1.05
N TYR A 117 -4.37 3.00 -1.66
CA TYR A 117 -3.85 3.98 -2.61
C TYR A 117 -4.27 3.59 -4.02
N HIS A 118 -5.28 4.28 -4.55
CA HIS A 118 -6.08 3.86 -5.68
C HIS A 118 -5.55 4.40 -7.01
N VAL A 119 -5.24 3.51 -7.94
CA VAL A 119 -4.65 3.78 -9.26
C VAL A 119 -5.64 3.51 -10.41
N TRP A 120 -6.85 4.03 -10.35
CA TRP A 120 -7.87 3.83 -11.38
C TRP A 120 -7.92 4.98 -12.37
N ASP A 121 -7.94 4.68 -13.67
CA ASP A 121 -7.89 5.66 -14.75
C ASP A 121 -8.99 5.47 -15.83
N ASN A 122 -9.90 4.50 -15.63
CA ASN A 122 -10.97 4.19 -16.58
C ASN A 122 -12.30 4.85 -16.23
N PHE A 123 -13.06 5.19 -17.28
CA PHE A 123 -14.43 5.66 -17.20
C PHE A 123 -15.34 4.71 -18.01
N PRO A 124 -16.59 4.47 -17.61
CA PRO A 124 -17.36 5.08 -16.54
C PRO A 124 -16.98 4.59 -15.14
N PRO A 125 -17.44 5.28 -14.05
CA PRO A 125 -17.16 4.87 -12.67
C PRO A 125 -17.53 3.41 -12.43
N PRO A 126 -16.61 2.60 -11.85
CA PRO A 126 -16.76 1.16 -11.70
C PRO A 126 -17.68 0.82 -10.51
N LYS A 127 -19.00 0.97 -10.67
CA LYS A 127 -19.99 0.72 -9.61
C LYS A 127 -19.89 -0.70 -9.02
N TYR A 128 -19.37 -1.65 -9.79
CA TYR A 128 -19.11 -3.01 -9.34
C TYR A 128 -18.00 -3.10 -8.25
N ASN A 129 -17.16 -2.09 -8.14
CA ASN A 129 -16.14 -2.03 -7.09
C ASN A 129 -16.67 -1.43 -5.77
N LYS A 130 -17.97 -1.07 -5.69
CA LYS A 130 -18.50 -0.38 -4.51
C LYS A 130 -18.20 -1.12 -3.21
N ASN A 131 -18.45 -2.42 -3.13
CA ASN A 131 -18.22 -3.21 -1.93
C ASN A 131 -16.73 -3.20 -1.54
N SER A 132 -15.84 -3.34 -2.52
CA SER A 132 -14.39 -3.29 -2.32
C SER A 132 -13.93 -1.92 -1.80
N TYR A 133 -14.50 -0.84 -2.34
CA TYR A 133 -14.17 0.51 -1.85
C TYR A 133 -14.72 0.74 -0.45
N ASP A 134 -15.92 0.25 -0.16
CA ASP A 134 -16.58 0.34 1.16
C ASP A 134 -15.79 -0.39 2.27
N SER A 135 -14.94 -1.34 1.91
CA SER A 135 -14.11 -2.15 2.81
C SER A 135 -12.83 -1.45 3.30
N ASN A 136 -12.65 -0.18 2.95
CA ASN A 136 -11.49 0.60 3.39
C ASN A 136 -11.89 1.65 4.42
N ASP A 137 -10.95 2.09 5.24
CA ASP A 137 -11.11 3.25 6.12
C ASP A 137 -10.77 4.53 5.37
N VAL A 138 -9.72 4.50 4.53
CA VAL A 138 -9.29 5.61 3.70
C VAL A 138 -8.98 5.13 2.28
N ILE A 139 -9.42 5.91 1.27
CA ILE A 139 -8.97 5.74 -0.11
C ILE A 139 -8.20 7.00 -0.52
N VAL A 140 -6.94 6.82 -0.87
CA VAL A 140 -6.08 7.88 -1.42
C VAL A 140 -6.10 7.79 -2.93
N THR A 141 -6.46 8.86 -3.62
CA THR A 141 -6.62 8.88 -5.09
C THR A 141 -5.48 9.62 -5.77
N ILE A 142 -4.92 9.02 -6.83
CA ILE A 142 -3.73 9.53 -7.53
C ILE A 142 -3.98 10.75 -8.41
N SER A 143 -5.24 10.99 -8.78
CA SER A 143 -5.60 12.09 -9.67
C SER A 143 -6.99 12.64 -9.33
N LYS A 144 -7.28 13.84 -9.83
CA LYS A 144 -8.62 14.44 -9.73
C LYS A 144 -9.69 13.60 -10.44
N LEU A 145 -9.31 12.89 -11.50
CA LEU A 145 -10.20 11.96 -12.19
C LEU A 145 -10.52 10.76 -11.30
N THR A 146 -9.50 10.12 -10.74
CA THR A 146 -9.66 8.99 -9.82
C THR A 146 -10.49 9.40 -8.59
N ASP A 147 -10.27 10.61 -8.06
CA ASP A 147 -11.04 11.16 -6.95
C ASP A 147 -12.53 11.29 -7.30
N ALA A 148 -12.85 11.91 -8.44
CA ALA A 148 -14.23 12.07 -8.90
C ALA A 148 -14.91 10.71 -9.17
N ILE A 149 -14.20 9.76 -9.79
CA ILE A 149 -14.68 8.40 -10.05
C ILE A 149 -14.98 7.68 -8.74
N THR A 150 -14.06 7.72 -7.78
CA THR A 150 -14.21 7.04 -6.49
C THR A 150 -15.41 7.60 -5.72
N LYS A 151 -15.54 8.92 -5.62
CA LYS A 151 -16.68 9.59 -4.98
C LYS A 151 -18.03 9.32 -5.67
N ALA A 152 -18.02 9.01 -6.96
CA ALA A 152 -19.23 8.60 -7.68
C ALA A 152 -19.65 7.15 -7.40
N VAL A 153 -18.78 6.35 -6.79
CA VAL A 153 -19.02 4.92 -6.47
C VAL A 153 -19.32 4.72 -4.99
N THR A 154 -18.63 5.39 -4.09
CA THR A 154 -18.76 5.21 -2.64
C THR A 154 -18.66 6.53 -1.88
N ASP A 155 -19.27 6.56 -0.70
CA ASP A 155 -19.25 7.65 0.28
C ASP A 155 -18.85 7.16 1.69
N LYS A 156 -18.51 5.88 1.84
CA LYS A 156 -18.20 5.29 3.14
C LYS A 156 -16.79 5.60 3.66
N PRO A 157 -15.69 5.34 2.89
CA PRO A 157 -14.35 5.67 3.35
C PRO A 157 -14.07 7.17 3.23
N ASP A 158 -13.12 7.66 4.00
CA ASP A 158 -12.52 8.97 3.75
C ASP A 158 -11.76 8.94 2.42
N ILE A 159 -12.07 9.89 1.51
CA ILE A 159 -11.44 9.96 0.19
C ILE A 159 -10.53 11.17 0.13
N ILE A 160 -9.22 10.93 -0.04
CA ILE A 160 -8.16 11.96 -0.04
C ILE A 160 -7.47 11.96 -1.41
N HIS A 161 -7.43 13.11 -2.06
CA HIS A 161 -6.63 13.28 -3.28
C HIS A 161 -5.17 13.56 -2.92
N HIS A 162 -4.28 12.65 -3.33
CA HIS A 162 -2.84 12.83 -3.19
C HIS A 162 -2.13 12.28 -4.45
N PRO A 163 -1.62 13.15 -5.33
CA PRO A 163 -1.02 12.73 -6.60
C PRO A 163 0.29 11.98 -6.40
N HIS A 164 0.68 11.20 -7.41
CA HIS A 164 2.00 10.60 -7.46
C HIS A 164 3.09 11.69 -7.43
N ALA A 165 4.21 11.34 -6.79
CA ALA A 165 5.41 12.18 -6.77
C ALA A 165 6.35 11.84 -7.92
N VAL A 166 7.18 12.81 -8.29
CA VAL A 166 8.33 12.63 -9.19
C VAL A 166 9.62 13.00 -8.46
N ASN A 167 10.69 12.29 -8.77
CA ASN A 167 12.00 12.62 -8.24
C ASN A 167 12.58 13.83 -8.97
N THR A 168 12.57 14.99 -8.33
CA THR A 168 13.05 16.26 -8.91
C THR A 168 14.57 16.31 -9.11
N GLU A 169 15.33 15.39 -8.50
CA GLU A 169 16.76 15.27 -8.75
C GLU A 169 17.05 14.60 -10.10
N ILE A 170 16.15 13.72 -10.55
CA ILE A 170 16.24 13.03 -11.84
C ILE A 170 15.58 13.86 -12.95
N PHE A 171 14.37 14.39 -12.67
CA PHE A 171 13.57 15.15 -13.62
C PHE A 171 13.80 16.66 -13.41
N LYS A 172 14.98 17.15 -13.80
CA LYS A 172 15.32 18.59 -13.81
C LYS A 172 14.95 19.22 -15.16
N LYS A 173 14.56 20.50 -15.13
CA LYS A 173 14.48 21.33 -16.34
C LYS A 173 15.88 21.70 -16.81
#